data_be81b1401851854214de23b7939d28ae
#
_entry.id   be81b1401851854214de23b7939d28ae
#
_cell.length_a   1.000
_cell.length_b   1.000
_cell.length_c   1.000
_cell.angle_alpha   90.00
_cell.angle_beta   90.00
_cell.angle_gamma   90.00
#
_symmetry.space_group_name_H-M   'P 1'
#
loop_
_entity.id
_entity.type
_entity.pdbx_description
1 polymer ?
#
loop_
_entity_poly.entity_id
_entity_poly.type
_entity_poly.pdbx_seq_one_letter_code
_entity_poly.pdbx_strand_id
1 'polypeptide(L)'
;MRKQTFIDIMVQLAEFDQLQSGVPASLTIAQAALESAWGTSELAVKANNLFGIKGQGTAGSMRLQTTEYVRGVAGRVTADFRAYNSWAESVADHSRLLVNGVSWDHDKYAGALRTDGRSAAAAIGADGYATDPEYADKLIRIIDLYNLDQYDAWKEGAHMTPEEKAAFSELQNAVAKQAEWIKQQQALLNLPCPDWAKEAYRYYKPYIADETGSYDFWRQLVIQYRKEKGIKIGSDQG
;
A
#
# COMPACT_ATOMS: atom_id res chain seq x y z
N MET A 1 21.59 -6.32 -4.16
CA MET A 1 20.80 -6.15 -5.41
C MET A 1 21.60 -5.30 -6.37
N ARG A 2 21.52 -5.49 -7.72
CA ARG A 2 22.13 -4.56 -8.68
C ARG A 2 21.26 -3.28 -8.75
N LYS A 3 21.92 -2.11 -8.93
CA LYS A 3 21.21 -0.82 -8.98
C LYS A 3 20.14 -0.76 -10.07
N GLN A 4 20.44 -1.30 -11.26
CA GLN A 4 19.45 -1.35 -12.35
C GLN A 4 18.22 -2.19 -11.96
N THR A 5 18.41 -3.36 -11.36
CA THR A 5 17.29 -4.20 -10.88
C THR A 5 16.43 -3.47 -9.84
N PHE A 6 17.06 -2.67 -8.97
CA PHE A 6 16.34 -1.84 -8.02
C PHE A 6 15.49 -0.79 -8.74
N ILE A 7 16.08 -0.08 -9.71
CA ILE A 7 15.38 0.92 -10.52
C ILE A 7 14.19 0.28 -11.24
N ASP A 8 14.38 -0.86 -11.91
CA ASP A 8 13.34 -1.55 -12.68
C ASP A 8 12.11 -1.90 -11.80
N ILE A 9 12.34 -2.29 -10.54
CA ILE A 9 11.27 -2.54 -9.57
C ILE A 9 10.61 -1.23 -9.13
N MET A 10 11.42 -0.23 -8.79
CA MET A 10 10.93 1.04 -8.26
C MET A 10 10.16 1.85 -9.27
N VAL A 11 10.51 1.76 -10.57
CA VAL A 11 9.79 2.45 -11.65
C VAL A 11 8.32 2.09 -11.62
N GLN A 12 7.97 0.81 -11.58
CA GLN A 12 6.57 0.36 -11.57
C GLN A 12 5.79 0.91 -10.37
N LEU A 13 6.45 0.94 -9.19
CA LEU A 13 5.83 1.43 -7.95
C LEU A 13 5.67 2.95 -7.97
N ALA A 14 6.70 3.67 -8.41
CA ALA A 14 6.74 5.12 -8.38
C ALA A 14 5.85 5.73 -9.48
N GLU A 15 5.80 5.15 -10.69
CA GLU A 15 4.90 5.60 -11.75
C GLU A 15 3.42 5.43 -11.36
N PHE A 16 3.08 4.34 -10.69
CA PHE A 16 1.73 4.14 -10.18
C PHE A 16 1.39 5.14 -9.06
N ASP A 17 2.32 5.35 -8.15
CA ASP A 17 2.12 6.23 -7.00
C ASP A 17 1.99 7.71 -7.41
N GLN A 18 2.83 8.20 -8.36
CA GLN A 18 2.78 9.59 -8.79
C GLN A 18 1.42 10.00 -9.38
N LEU A 19 0.70 9.08 -10.04
CA LEU A 19 -0.63 9.35 -10.59
C LEU A 19 -1.65 9.65 -9.48
N GLN A 20 -1.43 9.14 -8.29
CA GLN A 20 -2.33 9.32 -7.15
C GLN A 20 -1.88 10.45 -6.24
N SER A 21 -0.59 10.50 -5.94
CA SER A 21 0.01 11.41 -4.97
C SER A 21 0.42 12.75 -5.58
N GLY A 22 0.81 12.75 -6.84
CA GLY A 22 1.45 13.89 -7.49
C GLY A 22 2.93 14.04 -7.14
N VAL A 23 3.55 13.09 -6.40
CA VAL A 23 4.98 13.05 -6.14
C VAL A 23 5.71 12.52 -7.39
N PRO A 24 6.72 13.22 -7.95
CA PRO A 24 7.42 12.73 -9.14
C PRO A 24 8.05 11.36 -8.92
N ALA A 25 7.90 10.47 -9.92
CA ALA A 25 8.47 9.12 -9.86
C ALA A 25 9.98 9.15 -9.68
N SER A 26 10.66 10.06 -10.38
CA SER A 26 12.10 10.24 -10.28
C SER A 26 12.55 10.62 -8.86
N LEU A 27 11.82 11.50 -8.18
CA LEU A 27 12.07 11.85 -6.77
C LEU A 27 11.93 10.63 -5.88
N THR A 28 10.82 9.90 -5.99
CA THR A 28 10.54 8.71 -5.20
C THR A 28 11.63 7.65 -5.36
N ILE A 29 12.06 7.39 -6.62
CA ILE A 29 13.12 6.42 -6.92
C ILE A 29 14.47 6.89 -6.34
N ALA A 30 14.82 8.18 -6.49
CA ALA A 30 16.08 8.73 -6.00
C ALA A 30 16.16 8.69 -4.47
N GLN A 31 15.08 9.07 -3.77
CA GLN A 31 15.02 8.99 -2.32
C GLN A 31 15.10 7.53 -1.84
N ALA A 32 14.30 6.62 -2.42
CA ALA A 32 14.36 5.22 -2.08
C ALA A 32 15.76 4.63 -2.28
N ALA A 33 16.46 4.98 -3.37
CA ALA A 33 17.83 4.54 -3.63
C ALA A 33 18.82 5.07 -2.58
N LEU A 34 18.72 6.34 -2.22
CA LEU A 34 19.61 6.97 -1.25
C LEU A 34 19.38 6.42 0.16
N GLU A 35 18.14 6.44 0.63
CA GLU A 35 17.77 6.09 2.01
C GLU A 35 17.91 4.58 2.30
N SER A 36 17.63 3.72 1.32
CA SER A 36 17.68 2.27 1.49
C SER A 36 19.00 1.63 1.07
N ALA A 37 20.01 2.41 0.67
CA ALA A 37 21.21 1.87 0.02
C ALA A 37 20.84 0.94 -1.15
N TRP A 38 19.96 1.41 -2.06
CA TRP A 38 19.48 0.64 -3.22
C TRP A 38 18.73 -0.65 -2.81
N GLY A 39 17.90 -0.54 -1.77
CA GLY A 39 17.10 -1.66 -1.26
C GLY A 39 17.90 -2.73 -0.51
N THR A 40 19.15 -2.44 -0.11
CA THR A 40 20.01 -3.40 0.57
C THR A 40 20.17 -3.14 2.06
N SER A 41 19.69 -2.01 2.57
CA SER A 41 19.72 -1.73 4.00
C SER A 41 18.90 -2.77 4.80
N GLU A 42 19.30 -3.00 6.05
CA GLU A 42 18.60 -3.93 6.94
C GLU A 42 17.10 -3.61 7.04
N LEU A 43 16.77 -2.33 7.09
CA LEU A 43 15.40 -1.85 7.19
C LEU A 43 14.59 -2.13 5.91
N ALA A 44 15.21 -1.92 4.74
CA ALA A 44 14.57 -2.24 3.46
C ALA A 44 14.32 -3.74 3.27
N VAL A 45 15.26 -4.58 3.72
CA VAL A 45 15.20 -6.03 3.53
C VAL A 45 14.25 -6.70 4.53
N LYS A 46 14.28 -6.29 5.81
CA LYS A 46 13.54 -6.96 6.88
C LYS A 46 12.18 -6.35 7.17
N ALA A 47 12.02 -5.05 6.92
CA ALA A 47 10.80 -4.31 7.23
C ALA A 47 10.13 -3.66 6.01
N ASN A 48 10.63 -3.88 4.80
CA ASN A 48 10.17 -3.25 3.57
C ASN A 48 10.13 -1.71 3.65
N ASN A 49 10.88 -1.08 4.55
CA ASN A 49 10.90 0.36 4.74
C ASN A 49 12.07 0.96 3.98
N LEU A 50 11.76 1.60 2.85
CA LEU A 50 12.73 2.18 1.93
C LEU A 50 13.19 3.58 2.32
N PHE A 51 12.44 4.29 3.17
CA PHE A 51 12.64 5.72 3.44
C PHE A 51 13.00 6.01 4.90
N GLY A 52 13.20 4.98 5.74
CA GLY A 52 13.54 5.16 7.14
C GLY A 52 12.46 5.84 7.98
N ILE A 53 11.19 5.72 7.61
CA ILE A 53 10.10 6.36 8.33
C ILE A 53 9.92 5.68 9.70
N LYS A 54 9.91 6.49 10.76
CA LYS A 54 9.76 6.03 12.14
C LYS A 54 8.28 5.85 12.51
N GLY A 55 8.02 4.95 13.48
CA GLY A 55 6.72 4.70 14.07
C GLY A 55 6.15 3.33 13.75
N GLN A 56 4.82 3.24 13.65
CA GLN A 56 4.05 2.02 13.38
C GLN A 56 3.57 2.02 11.93
N GLY A 57 3.94 0.99 11.17
CA GLY A 57 3.46 0.76 9.80
C GLY A 57 2.36 -0.31 9.74
N THR A 58 1.98 -0.71 8.55
CA THR A 58 0.91 -1.70 8.30
C THR A 58 1.27 -3.11 8.78
N ALA A 59 2.57 -3.46 8.80
CA ALA A 59 3.09 -4.72 9.34
C ALA A 59 3.75 -4.55 10.72
N GLY A 60 3.44 -3.47 11.43
CA GLY A 60 4.02 -3.21 12.74
C GLY A 60 5.24 -2.28 12.72
N SER A 61 6.22 -2.54 13.57
CA SER A 61 7.46 -1.78 13.63
C SER A 61 8.67 -2.69 13.80
N MET A 62 9.81 -2.20 13.34
CA MET A 62 11.12 -2.82 13.55
C MET A 62 11.99 -1.90 14.40
N ARG A 63 12.54 -2.43 15.50
CA ARG A 63 13.42 -1.69 16.39
C ARG A 63 14.86 -1.80 15.96
N LEU A 64 15.48 -0.65 15.66
CA LEU A 64 16.89 -0.58 15.24
C LEU A 64 17.65 0.52 15.98
N GLN A 65 18.97 0.31 16.10
CA GLN A 65 19.87 1.38 16.52
C GLN A 65 20.12 2.33 15.36
N THR A 66 19.98 3.62 15.62
CA THR A 66 20.29 4.70 14.67
C THR A 66 21.16 5.75 15.35
N THR A 67 21.82 6.58 14.56
CA THR A 67 22.56 7.71 15.06
C THR A 67 21.70 8.97 14.89
N GLU A 68 21.44 9.68 15.95
CA GLU A 68 20.75 10.97 15.91
C GLU A 68 21.67 12.08 16.41
N TYR A 69 21.48 13.26 15.84
CA TYR A 69 22.22 14.46 16.25
C TYR A 69 21.31 15.31 17.13
N VAL A 70 21.65 15.41 18.42
CA VAL A 70 20.98 16.30 19.35
C VAL A 70 21.92 17.46 19.65
N ARG A 71 21.53 18.68 19.26
CA ARG A 71 22.35 19.89 19.41
C ARG A 71 23.77 19.73 18.81
N GLY A 72 23.89 19.05 17.66
CA GLY A 72 25.16 18.82 17.00
C GLY A 72 26.01 17.67 17.55
N VAL A 73 25.56 16.99 18.58
CA VAL A 73 26.26 15.82 19.17
C VAL A 73 25.61 14.54 18.66
N ALA A 74 26.42 13.69 18.00
CA ALA A 74 25.99 12.37 17.56
C ALA A 74 25.78 11.44 18.74
N GLY A 75 24.57 10.87 18.85
CA GLY A 75 24.20 9.86 19.85
C GLY A 75 23.60 8.62 19.22
N ARG A 76 23.98 7.43 19.72
CA ARG A 76 23.28 6.20 19.33
C ARG A 76 21.98 6.11 20.12
N VAL A 77 20.87 6.02 19.40
CA VAL A 77 19.52 5.84 19.98
C VAL A 77 18.86 4.63 19.36
N THR A 78 17.96 4.01 20.10
CA THR A 78 17.10 2.96 19.57
C THR A 78 15.77 3.60 19.16
N ALA A 79 15.36 3.38 17.92
CA ALA A 79 14.10 3.91 17.39
C ALA A 79 13.27 2.77 16.77
N ASP A 80 11.96 2.93 16.83
CA ASP A 80 11.02 2.06 16.12
C ASP A 80 10.77 2.64 14.73
N PHE A 81 11.02 1.84 13.71
CA PHE A 81 10.80 2.18 12.31
C PHE A 81 9.59 1.42 11.80
N ARG A 82 8.78 2.04 10.95
CA ARG A 82 7.60 1.41 10.35
C ARG A 82 8.00 0.15 9.59
N ALA A 83 7.22 -0.91 9.75
CA ALA A 83 7.31 -2.12 8.92
C ALA A 83 6.09 -2.20 8.00
N TYR A 84 6.34 -2.67 6.76
CA TYR A 84 5.32 -2.77 5.72
C TYR A 84 5.29 -4.19 5.14
N ASN A 85 4.16 -4.58 4.54
CA ASN A 85 4.04 -5.87 3.87
C ASN A 85 4.76 -5.90 2.52
N SER A 86 4.99 -4.73 1.93
CA SER A 86 5.66 -4.58 0.62
C SER A 86 6.33 -3.22 0.46
N TRP A 87 7.19 -3.09 -0.54
CA TRP A 87 7.76 -1.82 -0.96
C TRP A 87 6.71 -0.84 -1.49
N ALA A 88 5.63 -1.34 -2.12
CA ALA A 88 4.52 -0.50 -2.56
C ALA A 88 3.86 0.24 -1.40
N GLU A 89 3.65 -0.42 -0.25
CA GLU A 89 3.11 0.22 0.94
C GLU A 89 4.08 1.27 1.51
N SER A 90 5.39 1.01 1.46
CA SER A 90 6.42 1.97 1.87
C SER A 90 6.41 3.22 0.98
N VAL A 91 6.28 3.04 -0.35
CA VAL A 91 6.15 4.15 -1.31
C VAL A 91 4.90 4.96 -1.03
N ALA A 92 3.75 4.32 -0.90
CA ALA A 92 2.48 5.01 -0.64
C ALA A 92 2.49 5.79 0.70
N ASP A 93 3.14 5.27 1.73
CA ASP A 93 3.24 5.96 3.02
C ASP A 93 4.22 7.14 2.98
N HIS A 94 5.32 7.01 2.24
CA HIS A 94 6.25 8.10 1.95
C HIS A 94 5.54 9.25 1.21
N SER A 95 4.84 8.94 0.14
CA SER A 95 4.11 9.95 -0.63
C SER A 95 3.00 10.61 0.19
N ARG A 96 2.33 9.85 1.06
CA ARG A 96 1.37 10.42 2.02
C ARG A 96 2.02 11.44 2.96
N LEU A 97 3.26 11.20 3.39
CA LEU A 97 4.02 12.18 4.19
C LEU A 97 4.28 13.45 3.39
N LEU A 98 4.67 13.34 2.12
CA LEU A 98 4.93 14.52 1.29
C LEU A 98 3.65 15.30 0.97
N VAL A 99 2.54 14.59 0.73
CA VAL A 99 1.23 15.21 0.41
C VAL A 99 0.60 15.89 1.63
N ASN A 100 0.68 15.27 2.80
CA ASN A 100 0.02 15.76 4.02
C ASN A 100 0.95 16.64 4.89
N GLY A 101 2.22 16.74 4.54
CA GLY A 101 3.20 17.45 5.35
C GLY A 101 3.41 16.83 6.73
N VAL A 102 3.64 17.69 7.70
CA VAL A 102 3.85 17.32 9.10
C VAL A 102 2.76 17.92 9.98
N SER A 103 2.61 17.45 11.22
CA SER A 103 1.50 17.83 12.11
C SER A 103 1.41 19.34 12.42
N TRP A 104 2.48 20.07 12.27
CA TRP A 104 2.55 21.53 12.50
C TRP A 104 2.63 22.34 11.20
N ASP A 105 2.76 21.70 10.03
CA ASP A 105 2.81 22.33 8.71
C ASP A 105 2.35 21.31 7.65
N HIS A 106 1.08 21.41 7.27
CA HIS A 106 0.48 20.47 6.31
C HIS A 106 0.94 20.71 4.88
N ASP A 107 1.43 21.91 4.55
CA ASP A 107 1.90 22.28 3.21
C ASP A 107 3.42 22.19 3.09
N LYS A 108 4.10 21.68 4.10
CA LYS A 108 5.56 21.68 4.22
C LYS A 108 6.30 21.23 2.96
N TYR A 109 5.78 20.23 2.27
CA TYR A 109 6.38 19.65 1.08
C TYR A 109 5.57 19.89 -0.21
N ALA A 110 4.61 20.82 -0.17
CA ALA A 110 3.73 21.09 -1.30
C ALA A 110 4.48 21.48 -2.59
N GLY A 111 5.65 22.15 -2.44
CA GLY A 111 6.51 22.53 -3.55
C GLY A 111 7.13 21.34 -4.32
N ALA A 112 7.10 20.14 -3.75
CA ALA A 112 7.60 18.94 -4.40
C ALA A 112 6.53 18.18 -5.22
N LEU A 113 5.27 18.64 -5.19
CA LEU A 113 4.18 17.95 -5.84
C LEU A 113 3.91 18.50 -7.25
N ARG A 114 3.61 17.61 -8.19
CA ARG A 114 3.20 17.94 -9.57
C ARG A 114 4.21 18.82 -10.31
N THR A 115 5.49 18.58 -10.06
CA THR A 115 6.62 19.24 -10.72
C THR A 115 7.59 18.17 -11.24
N ASP A 116 8.68 18.56 -11.90
CA ASP A 116 9.75 17.64 -12.26
C ASP A 116 10.57 17.22 -11.03
N GLY A 117 11.27 16.09 -11.13
CA GLY A 117 12.00 15.53 -10.00
C GLY A 117 13.15 16.37 -9.48
N ARG A 118 13.82 17.18 -10.32
CA ARG A 118 14.90 18.10 -9.86
C ARG A 118 14.33 19.24 -9.03
N SER A 119 13.25 19.85 -9.53
CA SER A 119 12.52 20.89 -8.81
C SER A 119 11.97 20.36 -7.48
N ALA A 120 11.40 19.14 -7.50
CA ALA A 120 10.91 18.48 -6.29
C ALA A 120 12.04 18.18 -5.30
N ALA A 121 13.20 17.69 -5.76
CA ALA A 121 14.37 17.45 -4.91
C ALA A 121 14.89 18.74 -4.27
N ALA A 122 14.92 19.83 -5.03
CA ALA A 122 15.31 21.16 -4.50
C ALA A 122 14.32 21.64 -3.44
N ALA A 123 13.00 21.49 -3.68
CA ALA A 123 11.96 21.89 -2.74
C ALA A 123 12.05 21.14 -1.41
N ILE A 124 12.11 19.81 -1.42
CA ILE A 124 12.20 19.03 -0.17
C ILE A 124 13.51 19.29 0.59
N GLY A 125 14.61 19.60 -0.13
CA GLY A 125 15.86 20.00 0.49
C GLY A 125 15.73 21.34 1.21
N ALA A 126 15.10 22.33 0.56
CA ALA A 126 14.83 23.65 1.15
C ALA A 126 13.88 23.56 2.36
N ASP A 127 12.89 22.66 2.30
CA ASP A 127 11.93 22.42 3.37
C ASP A 127 12.51 21.61 4.55
N GLY A 128 13.78 21.21 4.47
CA GLY A 128 14.47 20.51 5.56
C GLY A 128 13.96 19.07 5.77
N TYR A 129 13.72 18.34 4.70
CA TYR A 129 13.42 16.91 4.76
C TYR A 129 14.56 16.11 5.43
N ALA A 130 15.79 16.48 5.13
CA ALA A 130 16.99 15.97 5.76
C ALA A 130 17.84 17.10 6.36
N THR A 131 18.68 16.75 7.33
CA THR A 131 19.63 17.71 7.94
C THR A 131 20.91 17.89 7.12
N ASP A 132 21.11 17.08 6.10
CA ASP A 132 22.24 17.11 5.19
C ASP A 132 22.08 18.28 4.18
N PRO A 133 22.95 19.29 4.16
CA PRO A 133 22.83 20.40 3.24
C PRO A 133 23.02 20.01 1.76
N GLU A 134 23.65 18.87 1.49
CA GLU A 134 23.84 18.34 0.13
C GLU A 134 22.74 17.37 -0.29
N TYR A 135 21.65 17.25 0.49
CA TYR A 135 20.62 16.26 0.25
C TYR A 135 19.97 16.38 -1.12
N ALA A 136 19.54 17.60 -1.48
CA ALA A 136 18.98 17.88 -2.80
C ALA A 136 19.94 17.53 -3.94
N ASP A 137 21.20 17.93 -3.81
CA ASP A 137 22.22 17.65 -4.83
C ASP A 137 22.46 16.13 -5.00
N LYS A 138 22.43 15.38 -3.91
CA LYS A 138 22.57 13.91 -3.96
C LYS A 138 21.41 13.27 -4.71
N LEU A 139 20.19 13.74 -4.49
CA LEU A 139 19.00 13.25 -5.21
C LEU A 139 19.07 13.63 -6.69
N ILE A 140 19.39 14.88 -7.02
CA ILE A 140 19.53 15.35 -8.40
C ILE A 140 20.59 14.54 -9.15
N ARG A 141 21.74 14.28 -8.53
CA ARG A 141 22.78 13.43 -9.13
C ARG A 141 22.30 12.01 -9.43
N ILE A 142 21.45 11.41 -8.58
CA ILE A 142 20.87 10.11 -8.83
C ILE A 142 19.86 10.19 -10.00
N ILE A 143 19.00 11.22 -10.01
CA ILE A 143 18.06 11.46 -11.09
C ILE A 143 18.79 11.57 -12.43
N ASP A 144 19.84 12.39 -12.48
CA ASP A 144 20.61 12.64 -13.70
C ASP A 144 21.39 11.40 -14.16
N LEU A 145 22.11 10.75 -13.23
CA LEU A 145 22.97 9.60 -13.55
C LEU A 145 22.18 8.42 -14.13
N TYR A 146 20.95 8.23 -13.68
CA TYR A 146 20.10 7.13 -14.13
C TYR A 146 18.95 7.58 -15.05
N ASN A 147 18.96 8.87 -15.47
CA ASN A 147 17.94 9.44 -16.35
C ASN A 147 16.51 9.17 -15.85
N LEU A 148 16.29 9.35 -14.53
CA LEU A 148 15.03 8.98 -13.88
C LEU A 148 13.87 9.91 -14.25
N ASP A 149 14.15 11.12 -14.70
CA ASP A 149 13.15 12.10 -15.15
C ASP A 149 12.33 11.61 -16.34
N GLN A 150 12.77 10.57 -17.05
CA GLN A 150 11.98 9.92 -18.10
C GLN A 150 10.68 9.29 -17.58
N TYR A 151 10.63 8.96 -16.28
CA TYR A 151 9.49 8.32 -15.62
C TYR A 151 8.51 9.32 -14.98
N ASP A 152 8.81 10.62 -15.04
CA ASP A 152 7.92 11.63 -14.49
C ASP A 152 6.73 11.90 -15.40
N ALA A 153 5.51 11.78 -14.88
CA ALA A 153 4.29 12.10 -15.61
C ALA A 153 4.11 13.61 -15.86
N TRP A 154 4.79 14.44 -15.05
CA TRP A 154 4.65 15.90 -15.06
C TRP A 154 5.72 16.59 -15.90
N LYS A 155 6.12 16.01 -17.04
CA LYS A 155 6.91 16.73 -18.04
C LYS A 155 6.06 17.81 -18.68
N GLU A 156 6.64 18.99 -18.92
CA GLU A 156 5.96 19.99 -19.78
C GLU A 156 5.51 19.36 -21.09
N GLY A 157 4.18 19.24 -21.27
CA GLY A 157 3.55 18.58 -22.42
C GLY A 157 3.06 17.14 -22.20
N ALA A 158 3.38 16.48 -21.07
CA ALA A 158 2.87 15.13 -20.73
C ALA A 158 1.55 15.20 -19.95
N HIS A 159 0.61 16.02 -20.41
CA HIS A 159 -0.75 15.91 -19.93
C HIS A 159 -1.41 14.68 -20.57
N MET A 160 -1.99 13.80 -19.75
CA MET A 160 -2.90 12.78 -20.28
C MET A 160 -3.89 13.47 -21.22
N THR A 161 -4.01 12.96 -22.42
CA THR A 161 -5.02 13.44 -23.36
C THR A 161 -6.42 13.26 -22.75
N PRO A 162 -7.44 13.97 -23.22
CA PRO A 162 -8.82 13.74 -22.78
C PRO A 162 -9.24 12.27 -22.91
N GLU A 163 -8.76 11.58 -23.95
CA GLU A 163 -9.02 10.16 -24.20
C GLU A 163 -8.34 9.26 -23.16
N GLU A 164 -7.07 9.54 -22.83
CA GLU A 164 -6.36 8.79 -21.78
C GLU A 164 -6.98 8.99 -20.40
N LYS A 165 -7.41 10.22 -20.07
CA LYS A 165 -8.16 10.49 -18.83
C LYS A 165 -9.49 9.72 -18.78
N ALA A 166 -10.21 9.68 -19.90
CA ALA A 166 -11.45 8.93 -19.99
C ALA A 166 -11.20 7.43 -19.79
N ALA A 167 -10.21 6.85 -20.50
CA ALA A 167 -9.83 5.45 -20.38
C ALA A 167 -9.37 5.10 -18.96
N PHE A 168 -8.59 5.98 -18.31
CA PHE A 168 -8.15 5.79 -16.91
C PHE A 168 -9.34 5.82 -15.95
N SER A 169 -10.27 6.75 -16.12
CA SER A 169 -11.50 6.83 -15.33
C SER A 169 -12.38 5.58 -15.50
N GLU A 170 -12.50 5.09 -16.73
CA GLU A 170 -13.23 3.83 -17.01
C GLU A 170 -12.56 2.63 -16.31
N LEU A 171 -11.22 2.55 -16.37
CA LEU A 171 -10.47 1.49 -15.68
C LEU A 171 -10.66 1.56 -14.16
N GLN A 172 -10.57 2.74 -13.56
CA GLN A 172 -10.85 2.92 -12.13
C GLN A 172 -12.26 2.47 -11.76
N ASN A 173 -13.26 2.84 -12.55
CA ASN A 173 -14.64 2.41 -12.34
C ASN A 173 -14.81 0.89 -12.50
N ALA A 174 -14.12 0.27 -13.45
CA ALA A 174 -14.15 -1.19 -13.65
C ALA A 174 -13.52 -1.91 -12.44
N VAL A 175 -12.38 -1.44 -11.95
CA VAL A 175 -11.71 -1.99 -10.75
C VAL A 175 -12.60 -1.84 -9.51
N ALA A 176 -13.23 -0.69 -9.32
CA ALA A 176 -14.14 -0.47 -8.19
C ALA A 176 -15.36 -1.42 -8.24
N LYS A 177 -15.96 -1.60 -9.42
CA LYS A 177 -17.06 -2.57 -9.62
C LYS A 177 -16.61 -4.00 -9.35
N GLN A 178 -15.40 -4.36 -9.78
CA GLN A 178 -14.85 -5.69 -9.55
C GLN A 178 -14.58 -5.93 -8.06
N ALA A 179 -14.06 -4.94 -7.34
CA ALA A 179 -13.84 -5.03 -5.90
C ALA A 179 -15.16 -5.20 -5.14
N GLU A 180 -16.20 -4.46 -5.50
CA GLU A 180 -17.53 -4.60 -4.90
C GLU A 180 -18.16 -5.97 -5.22
N TRP A 181 -18.02 -6.46 -6.45
CA TRP A 181 -18.46 -7.80 -6.83
C TRP A 181 -17.74 -8.88 -6.00
N ILE A 182 -16.41 -8.79 -5.83
CA ILE A 182 -15.63 -9.73 -4.99
C ILE A 182 -16.15 -9.70 -3.56
N LYS A 183 -16.37 -8.51 -2.99
CA LYS A 183 -16.93 -8.35 -1.64
C LYS A 183 -18.31 -9.00 -1.50
N GLN A 184 -19.18 -8.83 -2.49
CA GLN A 184 -20.48 -9.48 -2.52
C GLN A 184 -20.37 -11.02 -2.60
N GLN A 185 -19.46 -11.55 -3.45
CA GLN A 185 -19.22 -12.98 -3.52
C GLN A 185 -18.68 -13.55 -2.20
N GLN A 186 -17.75 -12.85 -1.56
CA GLN A 186 -17.24 -13.25 -0.24
C GLN A 186 -18.33 -13.24 0.84
N ALA A 187 -19.23 -12.26 0.81
CA ALA A 187 -20.37 -12.21 1.72
C ALA A 187 -21.31 -13.40 1.55
N LEU A 188 -21.52 -13.86 0.31
CA LEU A 188 -22.35 -15.05 0.02
C LEU A 188 -21.74 -16.36 0.51
N LEU A 189 -20.41 -16.40 0.68
CA LEU A 189 -19.70 -17.57 1.22
C LEU A 189 -19.75 -17.62 2.75
N ASN A 190 -20.02 -16.49 3.43
CA ASN A 190 -19.99 -16.34 4.87
C ASN A 190 -21.35 -15.91 5.44
N LEU A 191 -22.43 -16.48 4.95
CA LEU A 191 -23.78 -16.21 5.45
C LEU A 191 -23.95 -16.78 6.86
N PRO A 192 -24.55 -16.03 7.81
CA PRO A 192 -24.98 -16.61 9.08
C PRO A 192 -26.01 -17.70 8.84
N CYS A 193 -26.16 -18.61 9.81
CA CYS A 193 -27.11 -19.70 9.70
C CYS A 193 -28.55 -19.16 9.49
N PRO A 194 -29.18 -19.42 8.34
CA PRO A 194 -30.52 -18.94 8.06
C PRO A 194 -31.57 -19.68 8.90
N ASP A 195 -32.72 -19.08 9.11
CA ASP A 195 -33.79 -19.64 9.97
C ASP A 195 -34.21 -21.05 9.57
N TRP A 196 -34.28 -21.31 8.26
CA TRP A 196 -34.65 -22.62 7.74
C TRP A 196 -33.59 -23.71 7.96
N ALA A 197 -32.37 -23.37 8.31
CA ALA A 197 -31.25 -24.28 8.58
C ALA A 197 -30.97 -24.46 10.09
N LYS A 198 -31.56 -23.65 10.95
CA LYS A 198 -31.22 -23.59 12.40
C LYS A 198 -31.39 -24.95 13.09
N GLU A 199 -32.37 -25.76 12.71
CA GLU A 199 -32.60 -27.05 13.33
C GLU A 199 -31.49 -28.05 12.95
N ALA A 200 -31.14 -28.11 11.67
CA ALA A 200 -30.05 -28.93 11.17
C ALA A 200 -28.70 -28.46 11.79
N TYR A 201 -28.47 -27.14 11.87
CA TYR A 201 -27.28 -26.59 12.48
C TYR A 201 -27.16 -27.00 13.95
N ARG A 202 -28.20 -26.90 14.77
CA ARG A 202 -28.18 -27.34 16.17
C ARG A 202 -27.81 -28.80 16.32
N TYR A 203 -28.32 -29.65 15.41
CA TYR A 203 -28.02 -31.07 15.40
C TYR A 203 -26.55 -31.38 15.11
N TYR A 204 -25.97 -30.65 14.14
CA TYR A 204 -24.58 -30.85 13.73
C TYR A 204 -23.58 -29.91 14.41
N LYS A 205 -24.02 -29.02 15.27
CA LYS A 205 -23.15 -28.05 15.98
C LYS A 205 -21.90 -28.67 16.61
N PRO A 206 -21.92 -29.88 17.19
CA PRO A 206 -20.72 -30.51 17.72
C PRO A 206 -19.64 -30.85 16.66
N TYR A 207 -20.01 -30.85 15.40
CA TYR A 207 -19.17 -31.26 14.26
C TYR A 207 -18.84 -30.10 13.31
N ILE A 208 -19.36 -28.89 13.56
CA ILE A 208 -19.20 -27.72 12.72
C ILE A 208 -18.42 -26.67 13.51
N ALA A 209 -17.25 -26.25 12.95
CA ALA A 209 -16.37 -25.28 13.60
C ALA A 209 -16.89 -23.82 13.51
N ASP A 210 -17.55 -23.48 12.39
CA ASP A 210 -17.95 -22.10 12.09
C ASP A 210 -19.48 -21.92 12.15
N GLU A 211 -19.88 -20.71 12.58
CA GLU A 211 -21.31 -20.30 12.62
C GLU A 211 -21.76 -19.65 11.30
N THR A 212 -20.87 -19.58 10.32
CA THR A 212 -21.14 -19.02 8.98
C THR A 212 -20.84 -20.04 7.89
N GLY A 213 -21.49 -19.88 6.75
CA GLY A 213 -21.27 -20.76 5.59
C GLY A 213 -21.95 -20.24 4.33
N SER A 214 -21.68 -20.86 3.19
CA SER A 214 -22.37 -20.54 1.95
C SER A 214 -23.83 -20.99 1.97
N TYR A 215 -24.65 -20.42 1.08
CA TYR A 215 -26.03 -20.90 0.89
C TYR A 215 -26.09 -22.41 0.60
N ASP A 216 -25.18 -22.91 -0.24
CA ASP A 216 -25.10 -24.33 -0.56
C ASP A 216 -24.67 -25.17 0.62
N PHE A 217 -23.76 -24.69 1.47
CA PHE A 217 -23.41 -25.37 2.72
C PHE A 217 -24.64 -25.58 3.59
N TRP A 218 -25.42 -24.54 3.84
CA TRP A 218 -26.62 -24.62 4.66
C TRP A 218 -27.68 -25.57 4.04
N ARG A 219 -27.83 -25.51 2.71
CA ARG A 219 -28.73 -26.38 1.97
C ARG A 219 -28.35 -27.84 2.11
N GLN A 220 -27.06 -28.15 1.92
CA GLN A 220 -26.56 -29.53 2.06
C GLN A 220 -26.74 -30.04 3.49
N LEU A 221 -26.48 -29.22 4.49
CA LEU A 221 -26.64 -29.54 5.89
C LEU A 221 -28.09 -29.93 6.21
N VAL A 222 -29.07 -29.19 5.69
CA VAL A 222 -30.49 -29.50 5.87
C VAL A 222 -30.89 -30.76 5.13
N ILE A 223 -30.39 -30.98 3.93
CA ILE A 223 -30.65 -32.21 3.17
C ILE A 223 -30.14 -33.43 3.95
N GLN A 224 -28.92 -33.38 4.47
CA GLN A 224 -28.34 -34.46 5.25
C GLN A 224 -29.11 -34.69 6.55
N TYR A 225 -29.46 -33.65 7.28
CA TYR A 225 -30.27 -33.72 8.50
C TYR A 225 -31.61 -34.42 8.25
N ARG A 226 -32.34 -33.99 7.21
CA ARG A 226 -33.62 -34.59 6.84
C ARG A 226 -33.49 -36.07 6.47
N LYS A 227 -32.44 -36.42 5.72
CA LYS A 227 -32.15 -37.81 5.35
C LYS A 227 -31.92 -38.68 6.57
N GLU A 228 -31.11 -38.22 7.55
CA GLU A 228 -30.84 -38.98 8.78
C GLU A 228 -32.06 -39.10 9.69
N LYS A 229 -32.94 -38.09 9.69
CA LYS A 229 -34.18 -38.08 10.48
C LYS A 229 -35.38 -38.72 9.75
N GLY A 230 -35.22 -39.19 8.51
CA GLY A 230 -36.31 -39.75 7.71
C GLY A 230 -37.38 -38.73 7.30
N ILE A 231 -37.08 -37.42 7.35
CA ILE A 231 -38.02 -36.35 7.02
C ILE A 231 -38.09 -36.19 5.50
N LYS A 232 -39.25 -36.47 4.90
CA LYS A 232 -39.49 -36.29 3.46
C LYS A 232 -40.20 -34.97 3.17
N ILE A 233 -39.81 -34.27 2.08
CA ILE A 233 -40.51 -33.08 1.62
C ILE A 233 -41.86 -33.53 1.03
N GLY A 234 -42.96 -32.96 1.49
CA GLY A 234 -44.30 -33.23 0.97
C GLY A 234 -45.08 -34.37 1.65
N SER A 235 -44.65 -34.87 2.85
CA SER A 235 -45.40 -35.86 3.59
C SER A 235 -46.52 -35.32 4.50
N ASP A 236 -46.73 -33.99 4.50
CA ASP A 236 -47.83 -33.35 5.23
C ASP A 236 -48.95 -32.91 4.29
N GLN A 237 -49.52 -33.83 3.54
CA GLN A 237 -50.88 -33.73 2.97
C GLN A 237 -51.57 -35.05 3.20
N GLY A 238 -52.10 -35.20 4.39
CA GLY A 238 -53.00 -36.24 4.78
C GLY A 238 -53.82 -35.82 5.99
#